data_a9beb9f6f74de727714f108c51e7d9f0
#
_entry.id   a9beb9f6f74de727714f108c51e7d9f0
#
_cell.length_a   1.000
_cell.length_b   1.000
_cell.length_c   1.000
_cell.angle_alpha   90.00
_cell.angle_beta   90.00
_cell.angle_gamma   90.00
#
_symmetry.space_group_name_H-M   'P 1'
#
loop_
_entity.id
_entity.type
_entity.pdbx_description
1 polymer ?
#
loop_
_entity_poly.entity_id
_entity_poly.type
_entity_poly.pdbx_seq_one_letter_code
_entity_poly.pdbx_strand_id
1 'polypeptide(L)'
;MFKAVFLQKNEQGEFKASIELLDESQLPEAGDVIVQISHSTLNYKDGLAICNKSPVVRVWPMVAGIDGAGTVLESAHPNFKPGDEVILNGFGVGETHWGCLAEKAKLKGDWLIKKPASLSAEQAMAIGTAGYTAMLCVLGLEEHGVKPADGEILVTGATGGVGTVAIALLSKLGFTVVATSGKPEQADFLKALGANEVLDRKLLAEPGKPLQRERWAGVVDCVGSHTLANACAQTKYGGTVTACGLAQGMDLPSSVAPFILRGVTLKGIDSVMAPLATREEAWRRLANDLDLDKLKNLSRVLPLESAIETAGQIMAGVNTGRVVIKI
;
A
#
# COMPACT_ATOMS: atom_id res chain seq x y z
N MET A 1 -3.51 -22.96 20.08
CA MET A 1 -2.68 -21.78 20.43
C MET A 1 -1.93 -21.32 19.20
N PHE A 2 -1.78 -19.99 19.01
CA PHE A 2 -1.06 -19.41 17.88
C PHE A 2 -0.43 -18.07 18.31
N LYS A 3 0.73 -17.71 17.76
CA LYS A 3 1.40 -16.43 18.01
C LYS A 3 0.76 -15.30 17.22
N ALA A 4 0.70 -14.10 17.81
CA ALA A 4 0.20 -12.90 17.17
C ALA A 4 0.85 -11.63 17.72
N VAL A 5 0.95 -10.58 16.92
CA VAL A 5 1.20 -9.21 17.37
C VAL A 5 -0.09 -8.66 17.94
N PHE A 6 -0.18 -8.59 19.24
CA PHE A 6 -1.40 -8.27 19.98
C PHE A 6 -1.33 -6.86 20.56
N LEU A 7 -2.36 -6.07 20.28
CA LEU A 7 -2.50 -4.69 20.72
C LEU A 7 -3.61 -4.59 21.74
N GLN A 8 -3.30 -4.05 22.90
CA GLN A 8 -4.24 -3.94 24.02
C GLN A 8 -4.28 -2.52 24.58
N LYS A 9 -5.42 -2.16 25.15
CA LYS A 9 -5.58 -1.03 26.06
C LYS A 9 -6.22 -1.53 27.35
N ASN A 10 -5.65 -1.17 28.47
CA ASN A 10 -6.28 -1.45 29.76
C ASN A 10 -7.40 -0.44 30.06
N GLU A 11 -8.10 -0.61 31.18
CA GLU A 11 -9.16 0.28 31.62
C GLU A 11 -8.72 1.73 31.84
N GLN A 12 -7.43 1.94 32.15
CA GLN A 12 -6.80 3.25 32.30
C GLN A 12 -6.39 3.87 30.96
N GLY A 13 -6.56 3.15 29.84
CA GLY A 13 -6.18 3.58 28.50
C GLY A 13 -4.69 3.39 28.18
N GLU A 14 -3.93 2.70 29.03
CA GLU A 14 -2.53 2.39 28.77
C GLU A 14 -2.41 1.38 27.63
N PHE A 15 -1.61 1.71 26.64
CA PHE A 15 -1.40 0.92 25.43
C PHE A 15 -0.22 -0.05 25.60
N LYS A 16 -0.41 -1.29 25.12
CA LYS A 16 0.64 -2.30 25.00
C LYS A 16 0.57 -2.97 23.63
N ALA A 17 1.71 -3.08 22.96
CA ALA A 17 1.92 -3.96 21.81
C ALA A 17 2.91 -5.05 22.21
N SER A 18 2.54 -6.31 22.03
CA SER A 18 3.38 -7.47 22.39
C SER A 18 3.12 -8.64 21.44
N ILE A 19 4.05 -9.58 21.40
CA ILE A 19 3.78 -10.88 20.79
C ILE A 19 3.19 -11.77 21.88
N GLU A 20 1.99 -12.25 21.65
CA GLU A 20 1.24 -13.08 22.58
C GLU A 20 0.94 -14.45 21.96
N LEU A 21 0.79 -15.45 22.83
CA LEU A 21 0.31 -16.77 22.44
C LEU A 21 -1.19 -16.85 22.78
N LEU A 22 -2.04 -16.78 21.74
CA LEU A 22 -3.49 -16.71 21.86
C LEU A 22 -4.11 -18.10 21.69
N ASP A 23 -5.26 -18.32 22.35
CA ASP A 23 -6.06 -19.52 22.13
C ASP A 23 -6.94 -19.38 20.89
N GLU A 24 -7.17 -20.47 20.16
CA GLU A 24 -8.01 -20.44 18.95
C GLU A 24 -9.47 -20.08 19.24
N SER A 25 -9.95 -20.34 20.45
CA SER A 25 -11.28 -19.91 20.91
C SER A 25 -11.44 -18.38 20.97
N GLN A 26 -10.34 -17.63 20.95
CA GLN A 26 -10.33 -16.16 20.94
C GLN A 26 -10.46 -15.58 19.52
N LEU A 27 -10.35 -16.42 18.47
CA LEU A 27 -10.55 -15.95 17.10
C LEU A 27 -11.92 -15.26 16.96
N PRO A 28 -12.03 -14.17 16.18
CA PRO A 28 -13.30 -13.45 16.01
C PRO A 28 -14.44 -14.37 15.63
N GLU A 29 -15.64 -14.16 16.18
CA GLU A 29 -16.85 -14.88 15.73
C GLU A 29 -17.15 -14.59 14.27
N ALA A 30 -16.98 -13.34 13.86
CA ALA A 30 -17.14 -12.91 12.47
C ALA A 30 -16.03 -13.46 11.58
N GLY A 31 -16.45 -14.14 10.50
CA GLY A 31 -15.55 -14.80 9.54
C GLY A 31 -15.98 -16.23 9.33
N ASP A 32 -15.81 -16.72 8.11
CA ASP A 32 -16.22 -18.03 7.63
C ASP A 32 -15.07 -18.83 6.99
N VAL A 33 -13.85 -18.26 7.02
CA VAL A 33 -12.63 -18.90 6.52
C VAL A 33 -11.51 -18.73 7.57
N ILE A 34 -10.91 -19.85 7.98
CA ILE A 34 -9.71 -19.88 8.83
C ILE A 34 -8.50 -20.08 7.92
N VAL A 35 -7.53 -19.17 8.03
CA VAL A 35 -6.31 -19.16 7.22
C VAL A 35 -5.09 -19.34 8.11
N GLN A 36 -4.22 -20.30 7.76
CA GLN A 36 -2.84 -20.38 8.26
C GLN A 36 -2.03 -19.32 7.52
N ILE A 37 -1.67 -18.26 8.20
CA ILE A 37 -0.85 -17.20 7.61
C ILE A 37 0.60 -17.67 7.55
N SER A 38 1.23 -17.54 6.41
CA SER A 38 2.65 -17.83 6.22
C SER A 38 3.51 -16.58 6.14
N HIS A 39 2.93 -15.50 5.56
CA HIS A 39 3.58 -14.20 5.40
C HIS A 39 2.56 -13.08 5.59
N SER A 40 3.02 -12.00 6.19
CA SER A 40 2.35 -10.71 6.27
C SER A 40 3.33 -9.62 5.81
N THR A 41 2.97 -8.36 5.92
CA THR A 41 3.85 -7.25 5.59
C THR A 41 3.56 -6.05 6.50
N LEU A 42 4.55 -5.17 6.67
CA LEU A 42 4.37 -3.94 7.43
C LEU A 42 4.15 -2.76 6.47
N ASN A 43 3.05 -2.08 6.65
CA ASN A 43 2.71 -0.82 6.00
C ASN A 43 2.79 0.34 6.98
N TYR A 44 2.74 1.56 6.48
CA TYR A 44 2.69 2.77 7.31
C TYR A 44 1.50 2.73 8.31
N LYS A 45 0.36 2.19 7.85
CA LYS A 45 -0.84 2.02 8.69
C LYS A 45 -0.60 1.05 9.85
N ASP A 46 0.09 -0.07 9.62
CA ASP A 46 0.47 -1.00 10.69
C ASP A 46 1.41 -0.33 11.69
N GLY A 47 2.34 0.50 11.21
CA GLY A 47 3.20 1.32 12.06
C GLY A 47 2.42 2.28 12.95
N LEU A 48 1.40 2.96 12.41
CA LEU A 48 0.51 3.83 13.18
C LEU A 48 -0.25 3.05 14.27
N ALA A 49 -0.76 1.86 13.94
CA ALA A 49 -1.50 1.01 14.86
C ALA A 49 -0.59 0.46 15.97
N ILE A 50 0.53 -0.18 15.60
CA ILE A 50 1.47 -0.83 16.53
C ILE A 50 2.17 0.17 17.43
N CYS A 51 2.43 1.40 16.96
CA CYS A 51 3.01 2.47 17.76
C CYS A 51 1.97 3.38 18.43
N ASN A 52 0.68 3.12 18.27
CA ASN A 52 -0.45 3.92 18.78
C ASN A 52 -0.31 5.42 18.46
N LYS A 53 0.17 5.76 17.26
CA LYS A 53 0.40 7.15 16.81
C LYS A 53 -0.81 7.78 16.12
N SER A 54 -1.87 7.00 15.84
CA SER A 54 -3.12 7.44 15.24
C SER A 54 -4.23 6.47 15.63
N PRO A 55 -5.50 6.88 15.69
CA PRO A 55 -6.63 6.02 16.03
C PRO A 55 -7.01 5.05 14.89
N VAL A 56 -6.04 4.28 14.40
CA VAL A 56 -6.24 3.25 13.38
C VAL A 56 -7.09 2.12 13.95
N VAL A 57 -6.71 1.62 15.14
CA VAL A 57 -7.44 0.55 15.83
C VAL A 57 -8.71 1.12 16.47
N ARG A 58 -9.86 0.58 16.08
CA ARG A 58 -11.18 1.03 16.51
C ARG A 58 -11.88 0.06 17.45
N VAL A 59 -11.42 -1.18 17.50
CA VAL A 59 -11.95 -2.26 18.36
C VAL A 59 -10.78 -2.88 19.12
N TRP A 60 -10.90 -3.02 20.43
CA TRP A 60 -9.88 -3.54 21.33
C TRP A 60 -10.35 -4.80 22.06
N PRO A 61 -9.50 -5.79 22.30
CA PRO A 61 -8.11 -5.90 21.83
C PRO A 61 -8.02 -6.25 20.34
N MET A 62 -6.84 -6.05 19.71
CA MET A 62 -6.67 -6.19 18.27
C MET A 62 -5.40 -7.00 17.94
N VAL A 63 -5.48 -7.90 16.99
CA VAL A 63 -4.30 -8.46 16.30
C VAL A 63 -3.96 -7.53 15.14
N ALA A 64 -2.72 -7.05 15.08
CA ALA A 64 -2.26 -6.14 14.03
C ALA A 64 -2.11 -6.85 12.66
N GLY A 65 -1.92 -6.07 11.60
CA GLY A 65 -1.61 -6.55 10.26
C GLY A 65 -2.76 -6.45 9.28
N ILE A 66 -2.65 -5.50 8.34
CA ILE A 66 -3.69 -5.23 7.33
C ILE A 66 -3.57 -6.10 6.08
N ASP A 67 -2.49 -6.90 5.98
CA ASP A 67 -2.18 -7.79 4.86
C ASP A 67 -1.86 -9.19 5.35
N GLY A 68 -2.23 -10.20 4.56
CA GLY A 68 -1.86 -11.58 4.81
C GLY A 68 -1.88 -12.45 3.56
N ALA A 69 -0.97 -13.41 3.52
CA ALA A 69 -0.96 -14.50 2.56
C ALA A 69 -0.82 -15.84 3.29
N GLY A 70 -1.60 -16.81 2.90
CA GLY A 70 -1.60 -18.09 3.60
C GLY A 70 -2.44 -19.14 2.91
N THR A 71 -2.65 -20.25 3.63
CA THR A 71 -3.42 -21.41 3.17
C THR A 71 -4.68 -21.56 4.00
N VAL A 72 -5.80 -21.77 3.35
CA VAL A 72 -7.09 -22.05 4.00
C VAL A 72 -6.99 -23.36 4.77
N LEU A 73 -7.28 -23.32 6.07
CA LEU A 73 -7.40 -24.49 6.93
C LEU A 73 -8.84 -25.02 6.95
N GLU A 74 -9.81 -24.11 7.14
CA GLU A 74 -11.23 -24.41 7.22
C GLU A 74 -12.01 -23.32 6.48
N SER A 75 -13.12 -23.70 5.86
CA SER A 75 -14.01 -22.77 5.16
C SER A 75 -15.46 -23.23 5.18
N ALA A 76 -16.36 -22.32 5.53
CA ALA A 76 -17.78 -22.41 5.26
C ALA A 76 -18.20 -21.56 4.04
N HIS A 77 -17.26 -20.81 3.43
CA HIS A 77 -17.52 -19.98 2.26
C HIS A 77 -17.50 -20.80 0.96
N PRO A 78 -18.47 -20.62 0.02
CA PRO A 78 -18.61 -21.51 -1.15
C PRO A 78 -17.43 -21.45 -2.12
N ASN A 79 -16.67 -20.34 -2.16
CA ASN A 79 -15.58 -20.14 -3.13
C ASN A 79 -14.22 -20.62 -2.64
N PHE A 80 -14.10 -21.04 -1.36
CA PHE A 80 -12.83 -21.44 -0.76
C PHE A 80 -12.96 -22.82 -0.08
N LYS A 81 -11.89 -23.59 -0.13
CA LYS A 81 -11.77 -24.91 0.52
C LYS A 81 -10.39 -25.06 1.17
N PRO A 82 -10.24 -25.99 2.12
CA PRO A 82 -8.93 -26.33 2.69
C PRO A 82 -7.88 -26.59 1.61
N GLY A 83 -6.70 -25.99 1.77
CA GLY A 83 -5.60 -26.08 0.83
C GLY A 83 -5.55 -24.94 -0.22
N ASP A 84 -6.59 -24.13 -0.36
CA ASP A 84 -6.52 -22.95 -1.25
C ASP A 84 -5.54 -21.93 -0.70
N GLU A 85 -4.68 -21.40 -1.57
CA GLU A 85 -3.77 -20.29 -1.24
C GLU A 85 -4.48 -18.96 -1.49
N VAL A 86 -4.46 -18.09 -0.48
CA VAL A 86 -5.23 -16.83 -0.48
C VAL A 86 -4.40 -15.63 -0.09
N ILE A 87 -4.87 -14.45 -0.49
CA ILE A 87 -4.36 -13.14 -0.12
C ILE A 87 -5.51 -12.33 0.47
N LEU A 88 -5.19 -11.59 1.52
CA LEU A 88 -6.02 -10.53 2.10
C LEU A 88 -5.30 -9.20 2.00
N ASN A 89 -6.04 -8.15 1.67
CA ASN A 89 -5.63 -6.74 1.83
C ASN A 89 -6.86 -5.91 2.23
N GLY A 90 -6.73 -5.03 3.22
CA GLY A 90 -7.75 -4.04 3.55
C GLY A 90 -8.97 -4.56 4.31
N PHE A 91 -10.17 -4.11 3.94
CA PHE A 91 -11.48 -4.42 4.56
C PHE A 91 -11.57 -4.14 6.06
N GLY A 92 -10.70 -3.25 6.58
CA GLY A 92 -10.66 -2.94 8.01
C GLY A 92 -10.01 -4.03 8.88
N VAL A 93 -9.33 -5.00 8.27
CA VAL A 93 -8.54 -6.00 8.98
C VAL A 93 -7.33 -5.30 9.62
N GLY A 94 -7.05 -5.57 10.90
CA GLY A 94 -6.09 -4.82 11.72
C GLY A 94 -6.62 -3.48 12.27
N GLU A 95 -7.90 -3.12 11.98
CA GLU A 95 -8.55 -1.88 12.42
C GLU A 95 -9.83 -2.16 13.22
N THR A 96 -10.77 -2.89 12.62
CA THR A 96 -12.08 -3.27 13.19
C THR A 96 -12.27 -4.77 13.26
N HIS A 97 -11.39 -5.54 12.65
CA HIS A 97 -11.33 -7.00 12.64
C HIS A 97 -9.88 -7.43 12.84
N TRP A 98 -9.64 -8.55 13.54
CA TRP A 98 -8.29 -9.05 13.83
C TRP A 98 -7.47 -9.26 12.57
N GLY A 99 -6.20 -8.85 12.63
CA GLY A 99 -5.25 -8.80 11.52
C GLY A 99 -4.49 -10.08 11.26
N CYS A 100 -3.51 -9.95 10.36
CA CYS A 100 -2.73 -11.07 9.82
C CYS A 100 -1.24 -11.09 10.26
N LEU A 101 -0.82 -10.25 11.20
CA LEU A 101 0.47 -10.44 11.89
C LEU A 101 0.28 -11.50 12.99
N ALA A 102 -0.11 -12.69 12.57
CA ALA A 102 -0.42 -13.84 13.41
C ALA A 102 -0.30 -15.15 12.61
N GLU A 103 -0.06 -16.27 13.30
CA GLU A 103 -0.01 -17.59 12.66
C GLU A 103 -1.37 -18.05 12.11
N LYS A 104 -2.48 -17.57 12.69
CA LYS A 104 -3.84 -17.87 12.24
C LYS A 104 -4.70 -16.62 12.18
N ALA A 105 -5.55 -16.53 11.18
CA ALA A 105 -6.56 -15.49 11.05
C ALA A 105 -7.91 -16.12 10.63
N LYS A 106 -9.00 -15.63 11.23
CA LYS A 106 -10.37 -15.98 10.82
C LYS A 106 -10.97 -14.78 10.08
N LEU A 107 -11.25 -14.95 8.80
CA LEU A 107 -11.55 -13.88 7.84
C LEU A 107 -12.88 -14.16 7.14
N LYS A 108 -13.49 -13.15 6.55
CA LYS A 108 -14.63 -13.35 5.65
C LYS A 108 -14.11 -13.74 4.28
N GLY A 109 -14.69 -14.78 3.67
CA GLY A 109 -14.32 -15.24 2.34
C GLY A 109 -14.52 -14.16 1.28
N ASP A 110 -15.53 -13.28 1.41
CA ASP A 110 -15.74 -12.14 0.52
C ASP A 110 -14.59 -11.10 0.53
N TRP A 111 -13.64 -11.20 1.45
CA TRP A 111 -12.47 -10.33 1.51
C TRP A 111 -11.24 -10.95 0.84
N LEU A 112 -11.29 -12.25 0.60
CA LEU A 112 -10.16 -13.03 0.10
C LEU A 112 -10.14 -13.10 -1.41
N ILE A 113 -8.93 -13.11 -1.96
CA ILE A 113 -8.69 -13.49 -3.34
C ILE A 113 -7.78 -14.72 -3.38
N LYS A 114 -7.93 -15.55 -4.41
CA LYS A 114 -6.98 -16.63 -4.66
C LYS A 114 -5.63 -16.02 -5.06
N LYS A 115 -4.57 -16.45 -4.39
CA LYS A 115 -3.22 -16.01 -4.72
C LYS A 115 -2.89 -16.42 -6.17
N PRO A 116 -2.44 -15.50 -7.04
CA PRO A 116 -1.95 -15.87 -8.36
C PRO A 116 -0.88 -16.96 -8.27
N ALA A 117 -1.02 -18.02 -9.07
CA ALA A 117 -0.12 -19.18 -9.02
C ALA A 117 1.35 -18.84 -9.34
N SER A 118 1.58 -17.76 -10.11
CA SER A 118 2.92 -17.27 -10.45
C SER A 118 3.64 -16.54 -9.31
N LEU A 119 2.93 -16.20 -8.21
CA LEU A 119 3.50 -15.52 -7.07
C LEU A 119 3.68 -16.47 -5.88
N SER A 120 4.81 -16.40 -5.20
CA SER A 120 4.94 -16.98 -3.86
C SER A 120 4.19 -16.12 -2.82
N ALA A 121 3.92 -16.67 -1.63
CA ALA A 121 3.33 -15.91 -0.53
C ALA A 121 4.24 -14.75 -0.10
N GLU A 122 5.55 -14.95 -0.11
CA GLU A 122 6.55 -13.90 0.15
C GLU A 122 6.46 -12.77 -0.88
N GLN A 123 6.41 -13.08 -2.18
CA GLN A 123 6.26 -12.09 -3.25
C GLN A 123 4.91 -11.35 -3.15
N ALA A 124 3.84 -12.08 -2.85
CA ALA A 124 2.53 -11.46 -2.62
C ALA A 124 2.57 -10.45 -1.46
N MET A 125 3.29 -10.75 -0.37
CA MET A 125 3.43 -9.83 0.75
C MET A 125 4.49 -8.75 0.54
N ALA A 126 5.49 -8.97 -0.31
CA ALA A 126 6.35 -7.90 -0.80
C ALA A 126 5.55 -6.85 -1.59
N ILE A 127 4.60 -7.29 -2.41
CA ILE A 127 3.60 -6.41 -3.05
C ILE A 127 2.72 -5.79 -1.96
N GLY A 128 1.96 -6.58 -1.23
CA GLY A 128 1.06 -6.17 -0.16
C GLY A 128 0.08 -5.07 -0.58
N THR A 129 -0.53 -4.42 0.41
CA THR A 129 -1.41 -3.26 0.17
C THR A 129 -0.70 -2.14 -0.59
N ALA A 130 0.59 -1.91 -0.35
CA ALA A 130 1.32 -0.84 -1.02
C ALA A 130 1.46 -1.07 -2.52
N GLY A 131 1.89 -2.25 -2.95
CA GLY A 131 2.00 -2.58 -4.38
C GLY A 131 0.64 -2.72 -5.05
N TYR A 132 -0.34 -3.25 -4.34
CA TYR A 132 -1.73 -3.29 -4.79
C TYR A 132 -2.29 -1.88 -5.03
N THR A 133 -2.03 -0.93 -4.11
CA THR A 133 -2.40 0.48 -4.28
C THR A 133 -1.69 1.11 -5.48
N ALA A 134 -0.41 0.80 -5.69
CA ALA A 134 0.35 1.28 -6.85
C ALA A 134 -0.30 0.80 -8.17
N MET A 135 -0.74 -0.45 -8.24
CA MET A 135 -1.45 -0.96 -9.42
C MET A 135 -2.81 -0.30 -9.60
N LEU A 136 -3.56 -0.03 -8.54
CA LEU A 136 -4.81 0.73 -8.63
C LEU A 136 -4.58 2.14 -9.18
N CYS A 137 -3.47 2.79 -8.81
CA CYS A 137 -3.08 4.08 -9.40
C CYS A 137 -2.82 3.94 -10.91
N VAL A 138 -2.06 2.92 -11.32
CA VAL A 138 -1.78 2.65 -12.75
C VAL A 138 -3.07 2.40 -13.51
N LEU A 139 -3.96 1.53 -13.01
CA LEU A 139 -5.28 1.30 -13.60
C LEU A 139 -6.10 2.59 -13.72
N GLY A 140 -6.02 3.46 -12.69
CA GLY A 140 -6.66 4.78 -12.72
C GLY A 140 -6.12 5.71 -13.79
N LEU A 141 -4.82 5.68 -14.08
CA LEU A 141 -4.23 6.44 -15.20
C LEU A 141 -4.69 5.89 -16.55
N GLU A 142 -4.63 4.56 -16.73
CA GLU A 142 -5.02 3.88 -17.97
C GLU A 142 -6.52 4.06 -18.29
N GLU A 143 -7.40 3.98 -17.29
CA GLU A 143 -8.85 4.18 -17.42
C GLU A 143 -9.20 5.57 -17.98
N HIS A 144 -8.37 6.57 -17.65
CA HIS A 144 -8.53 7.94 -18.14
C HIS A 144 -7.68 8.22 -19.38
N GLY A 145 -7.17 7.18 -20.03
CA GLY A 145 -6.52 7.25 -21.33
C GLY A 145 -5.07 7.67 -21.34
N VAL A 146 -4.40 7.77 -20.18
CA VAL A 146 -2.97 8.09 -20.11
C VAL A 146 -2.12 6.95 -20.67
N LYS A 147 -1.26 7.27 -21.64
CA LYS A 147 -0.40 6.32 -22.37
C LYS A 147 1.08 6.72 -22.26
N PRO A 148 2.01 5.78 -22.46
CA PRO A 148 3.46 6.07 -22.46
C PRO A 148 3.89 7.20 -23.40
N ALA A 149 3.22 7.35 -24.53
CA ALA A 149 3.51 8.39 -25.53
C ALA A 149 3.10 9.82 -25.10
N ASP A 150 2.24 9.97 -24.07
CA ASP A 150 1.72 11.29 -23.66
C ASP A 150 2.74 12.11 -22.86
N GLY A 151 3.77 11.44 -22.31
CA GLY A 151 4.88 12.10 -21.62
C GLY A 151 5.18 11.53 -20.23
N GLU A 152 5.72 12.39 -19.38
CA GLU A 152 6.24 11.98 -18.07
C GLU A 152 5.14 11.70 -17.04
N ILE A 153 5.33 10.64 -16.27
CA ILE A 153 4.51 10.33 -15.08
C ILE A 153 5.30 10.72 -13.82
N LEU A 154 4.72 11.58 -13.02
CA LEU A 154 5.28 11.93 -11.72
C LEU A 154 4.89 10.88 -10.67
N VAL A 155 5.85 10.43 -9.86
CA VAL A 155 5.60 9.62 -8.67
C VAL A 155 6.11 10.38 -7.45
N THR A 156 5.21 10.75 -6.54
CA THR A 156 5.57 11.39 -5.26
C THR A 156 5.73 10.37 -4.15
N GLY A 157 6.48 10.70 -3.09
CA GLY A 157 6.76 9.75 -2.02
C GLY A 157 7.51 8.51 -2.53
N ALA A 158 8.39 8.70 -3.51
CA ALA A 158 8.99 7.67 -4.35
C ALA A 158 9.77 6.58 -3.59
N THR A 159 10.35 6.87 -2.42
CA THR A 159 11.09 5.90 -1.58
C THR A 159 10.18 5.08 -0.66
N GLY A 160 8.89 5.38 -0.60
CA GLY A 160 7.90 4.64 0.18
C GLY A 160 7.44 3.35 -0.51
N GLY A 161 6.66 2.54 0.22
CA GLY A 161 6.18 1.26 -0.30
C GLY A 161 5.35 1.37 -1.58
N VAL A 162 4.44 2.33 -1.70
CA VAL A 162 3.65 2.56 -2.92
C VAL A 162 4.52 3.12 -4.04
N GLY A 163 5.30 4.16 -3.75
CA GLY A 163 6.11 4.85 -4.75
C GLY A 163 7.14 3.95 -5.43
N THR A 164 7.83 3.09 -4.67
CA THR A 164 8.84 2.16 -5.24
C THR A 164 8.20 1.16 -6.20
N VAL A 165 7.05 0.59 -5.85
CA VAL A 165 6.34 -0.35 -6.74
C VAL A 165 5.72 0.38 -7.93
N ALA A 166 5.17 1.60 -7.75
CA ALA A 166 4.64 2.40 -8.85
C ALA A 166 5.72 2.70 -9.90
N ILE A 167 6.94 3.08 -9.48
CA ILE A 167 8.07 3.29 -10.39
C ILE A 167 8.38 2.02 -11.18
N ALA A 168 8.51 0.88 -10.49
CA ALA A 168 8.83 -0.39 -11.14
C ALA A 168 7.75 -0.80 -12.16
N LEU A 169 6.47 -0.66 -11.82
CA LEU A 169 5.34 -0.95 -12.70
C LEU A 169 5.31 -0.02 -13.92
N LEU A 170 5.32 1.28 -13.70
CA LEU A 170 5.24 2.27 -14.78
C LEU A 170 6.43 2.13 -15.75
N SER A 171 7.63 1.93 -15.22
CA SER A 171 8.82 1.67 -16.05
C SER A 171 8.66 0.40 -16.89
N LYS A 172 8.17 -0.70 -16.33
CA LYS A 172 7.92 -1.96 -17.06
C LYS A 172 6.88 -1.79 -18.14
N LEU A 173 5.87 -0.95 -17.90
CA LEU A 173 4.80 -0.61 -18.87
C LEU A 173 5.25 0.41 -19.92
N GLY A 174 6.50 0.85 -19.90
CA GLY A 174 7.08 1.74 -20.92
C GLY A 174 6.86 3.23 -20.68
N PHE A 175 6.37 3.63 -19.50
CA PHE A 175 6.22 5.05 -19.15
C PHE A 175 7.58 5.70 -18.81
N THR A 176 7.72 6.99 -19.13
CA THR A 176 8.81 7.82 -18.61
C THR A 176 8.47 8.29 -17.21
N VAL A 177 9.24 7.84 -16.22
CA VAL A 177 8.92 8.06 -14.80
C VAL A 177 9.83 9.12 -14.19
N VAL A 178 9.25 10.13 -13.57
CA VAL A 178 9.94 11.13 -12.75
C VAL A 178 9.55 10.92 -11.29
N ALA A 179 10.53 10.70 -10.44
CA ALA A 179 10.33 10.47 -9.01
C ALA A 179 10.63 11.72 -8.19
N THR A 180 9.90 11.98 -7.10
CA THR A 180 10.32 12.99 -6.11
C THR A 180 10.69 12.34 -4.78
N SER A 181 11.84 12.75 -4.23
CA SER A 181 12.34 12.24 -2.96
C SER A 181 12.97 13.36 -2.12
N GLY A 182 12.87 13.23 -0.80
CA GLY A 182 13.65 14.04 0.15
C GLY A 182 14.92 13.33 0.62
N LYS A 183 15.29 12.21 -0.03
CA LYS A 183 16.44 11.36 0.28
C LYS A 183 17.35 11.31 -0.95
N PRO A 184 18.22 12.31 -1.15
CA PRO A 184 19.09 12.37 -2.34
C PRO A 184 20.01 11.16 -2.47
N GLU A 185 20.40 10.54 -1.36
CA GLU A 185 21.20 9.31 -1.32
C GLU A 185 20.48 8.09 -1.91
N GLN A 186 19.16 8.16 -2.09
CA GLN A 186 18.35 7.10 -2.70
C GLN A 186 18.14 7.29 -4.22
N ALA A 187 18.76 8.30 -4.83
CA ALA A 187 18.53 8.59 -6.25
C ALA A 187 18.92 7.41 -7.16
N ASP A 188 20.07 6.78 -6.92
CA ASP A 188 20.53 5.64 -7.71
C ASP A 188 19.64 4.41 -7.54
N PHE A 189 19.14 4.17 -6.33
CA PHE A 189 18.15 3.13 -6.06
C PHE A 189 16.85 3.37 -6.86
N LEU A 190 16.31 4.59 -6.86
CA LEU A 190 15.10 4.93 -7.62
C LEU A 190 15.30 4.79 -9.14
N LYS A 191 16.50 5.17 -9.65
CA LYS A 191 16.86 4.96 -11.05
C LYS A 191 16.97 3.47 -11.40
N ALA A 192 17.56 2.64 -10.52
CA ALA A 192 17.61 1.20 -10.71
C ALA A 192 16.21 0.56 -10.76
N LEU A 193 15.22 1.10 -10.03
CA LEU A 193 13.83 0.69 -10.14
C LEU A 193 13.19 1.09 -11.47
N GLY A 194 13.71 2.12 -12.15
CA GLY A 194 13.23 2.58 -13.44
C GLY A 194 12.82 4.04 -13.52
N ALA A 195 13.13 4.86 -12.50
CA ALA A 195 12.96 6.30 -12.62
C ALA A 195 13.96 6.90 -13.61
N ASN A 196 13.47 7.66 -14.59
CA ASN A 196 14.30 8.37 -15.56
C ASN A 196 14.94 9.61 -14.94
N GLU A 197 14.23 10.26 -14.01
CA GLU A 197 14.70 11.45 -13.30
C GLU A 197 14.27 11.39 -11.83
N VAL A 198 15.10 11.93 -10.94
CA VAL A 198 14.78 12.06 -9.51
C VAL A 198 14.93 13.53 -9.11
N LEU A 199 13.84 14.12 -8.64
CA LEU A 199 13.74 15.52 -8.22
C LEU A 199 13.71 15.64 -6.70
N ASP A 200 14.19 16.77 -6.18
CA ASP A 200 13.99 17.11 -4.77
C ASP A 200 12.50 17.38 -4.52
N ARG A 201 11.92 16.68 -3.53
CA ARG A 201 10.51 16.85 -3.12
C ARG A 201 10.15 18.31 -2.76
N LYS A 202 11.14 19.13 -2.35
CA LYS A 202 10.93 20.54 -2.00
C LYS A 202 10.37 21.36 -3.16
N LEU A 203 10.60 20.94 -4.41
CA LEU A 203 10.06 21.60 -5.59
C LEU A 203 8.53 21.63 -5.64
N LEU A 204 7.87 20.72 -4.91
CA LEU A 204 6.41 20.61 -4.87
C LEU A 204 5.81 20.81 -3.47
N ALA A 205 6.65 20.96 -2.43
CA ALA A 205 6.19 20.89 -1.04
C ALA A 205 5.59 22.20 -0.51
N GLU A 206 5.87 23.33 -1.16
CA GLU A 206 5.46 24.68 -0.72
C GLU A 206 4.23 25.18 -1.51
N PRO A 207 3.50 26.17 -0.99
CA PRO A 207 2.40 26.82 -1.71
C PRO A 207 2.81 27.27 -3.10
N GLY A 208 2.07 26.88 -4.12
CA GLY A 208 2.33 27.21 -5.52
C GLY A 208 1.21 28.01 -6.17
N LYS A 209 1.41 28.41 -7.45
CA LYS A 209 0.38 29.07 -8.24
C LYS A 209 -0.72 28.10 -8.64
N PRO A 210 -1.98 28.54 -8.78
CA PRO A 210 -3.10 27.70 -9.19
C PRO A 210 -2.90 26.97 -10.53
N LEU A 211 -2.15 27.57 -11.46
CA LEU A 211 -1.69 26.97 -12.72
C LEU A 211 -0.19 27.22 -12.85
N GLN A 212 0.53 26.17 -13.24
CA GLN A 212 1.97 26.20 -13.48
C GLN A 212 2.27 25.67 -14.88
N ARG A 213 3.55 25.66 -15.27
CA ARG A 213 3.96 25.09 -16.56
C ARG A 213 3.59 23.61 -16.61
N GLU A 214 2.92 23.20 -17.69
CA GLU A 214 2.55 21.82 -17.92
C GLU A 214 3.78 20.93 -18.06
N ARG A 215 3.79 19.80 -17.36
CA ARG A 215 4.86 18.82 -17.43
C ARG A 215 4.32 17.38 -17.41
N TRP A 216 3.43 17.04 -16.48
CA TRP A 216 3.05 15.66 -16.21
C TRP A 216 1.88 15.22 -17.08
N ALA A 217 2.01 14.10 -17.81
CA ALA A 217 0.88 13.43 -18.46
C ALA A 217 -0.02 12.74 -17.41
N GLY A 218 0.58 12.21 -16.35
CA GLY A 218 -0.10 11.61 -15.22
C GLY A 218 0.71 11.72 -13.93
N VAL A 219 0.06 11.44 -12.80
CA VAL A 219 0.68 11.49 -11.48
C VAL A 219 0.20 10.34 -10.62
N VAL A 220 1.12 9.72 -9.88
CA VAL A 220 0.82 8.84 -8.73
C VAL A 220 1.25 9.59 -7.47
N ASP A 221 0.26 10.08 -6.71
CA ASP A 221 0.53 10.85 -5.50
C ASP A 221 0.30 10.04 -4.21
N CYS A 222 1.37 9.93 -3.40
CA CYS A 222 1.36 9.28 -2.10
C CYS A 222 1.48 10.29 -0.93
N VAL A 223 1.47 11.60 -1.21
CA VAL A 223 1.92 12.63 -0.27
C VAL A 223 0.80 13.56 0.18
N GLY A 224 -0.08 13.97 -0.73
CA GLY A 224 -1.17 14.90 -0.41
C GLY A 224 -0.72 16.36 -0.27
N SER A 225 -1.57 17.20 0.32
CA SER A 225 -1.36 18.60 0.65
C SER A 225 -0.80 19.44 -0.51
N HIS A 226 0.17 20.33 -0.27
CA HIS A 226 0.79 21.20 -1.28
C HIS A 226 1.44 20.41 -2.42
N THR A 227 2.02 19.23 -2.13
CA THR A 227 2.61 18.37 -3.17
C THR A 227 1.55 17.94 -4.19
N LEU A 228 0.39 17.47 -3.75
CA LEU A 228 -0.72 17.10 -4.61
C LEU A 228 -1.27 18.33 -5.38
N ALA A 229 -1.43 19.47 -4.70
CA ALA A 229 -1.93 20.69 -5.32
C ALA A 229 -1.00 21.16 -6.46
N ASN A 230 0.32 21.15 -6.24
CA ASN A 230 1.32 21.51 -7.26
C ASN A 230 1.38 20.48 -8.40
N ALA A 231 1.23 19.18 -8.08
CA ALA A 231 1.15 18.13 -9.10
C ALA A 231 -0.04 18.36 -10.03
N CYS A 232 -1.24 18.65 -9.49
CA CYS A 232 -2.41 19.03 -10.28
C CYS A 232 -2.16 20.27 -11.15
N ALA A 233 -1.55 21.31 -10.56
CA ALA A 233 -1.24 22.57 -11.25
C ALA A 233 -0.25 22.41 -12.42
N GLN A 234 0.60 21.38 -12.40
CA GLN A 234 1.60 21.07 -13.43
C GLN A 234 1.16 19.97 -14.40
N THR A 235 0.00 19.35 -14.16
CA THR A 235 -0.53 18.32 -15.05
C THR A 235 -0.97 18.93 -16.38
N LYS A 236 -0.64 18.23 -17.48
CA LYS A 236 -0.97 18.64 -18.85
C LYS A 236 -2.48 18.62 -19.09
N TYR A 237 -2.91 19.28 -20.16
CA TYR A 237 -4.29 19.22 -20.62
C TYR A 237 -4.77 17.76 -20.77
N GLY A 238 -5.92 17.44 -20.14
CA GLY A 238 -6.53 16.10 -20.14
C GLY A 238 -5.77 15.05 -19.33
N GLY A 239 -4.71 15.42 -18.62
CA GLY A 239 -3.94 14.47 -17.79
C GLY A 239 -4.66 14.04 -16.51
N THR A 240 -4.16 13.00 -15.86
CA THR A 240 -4.80 12.39 -14.67
C THR A 240 -3.84 12.31 -13.52
N VAL A 241 -4.33 12.69 -12.34
CA VAL A 241 -3.65 12.58 -11.05
C VAL A 241 -4.37 11.54 -10.20
N THR A 242 -3.67 10.48 -9.80
CA THR A 242 -4.18 9.48 -8.85
C THR A 242 -3.63 9.77 -7.46
N ALA A 243 -4.51 9.96 -6.48
CA ALA A 243 -4.14 10.29 -5.10
C ALA A 243 -4.47 9.11 -4.16
N CYS A 244 -3.46 8.56 -3.49
CA CYS A 244 -3.61 7.39 -2.62
C CYS A 244 -2.99 7.57 -1.22
N GLY A 245 -2.35 8.72 -0.93
CA GLY A 245 -1.67 8.93 0.33
C GLY A 245 -1.75 10.37 0.84
N LEU A 246 -1.35 10.54 2.10
CA LEU A 246 -1.47 11.81 2.83
C LEU A 246 -0.25 12.06 3.76
N ALA A 247 0.95 11.66 3.30
CA ALA A 247 2.16 11.70 4.12
C ALA A 247 2.59 13.13 4.51
N GLN A 248 2.25 14.16 3.71
CA GLN A 248 2.45 15.58 4.03
C GLN A 248 1.25 16.16 4.80
N GLY A 249 0.02 15.78 4.40
CA GLY A 249 -1.20 16.27 5.02
C GLY A 249 -2.46 15.76 4.33
N MET A 250 -3.61 15.94 5.00
CA MET A 250 -4.95 15.54 4.50
C MET A 250 -5.64 16.67 3.73
N ASP A 251 -5.12 17.88 3.81
CA ASP A 251 -5.65 19.05 3.13
C ASP A 251 -5.34 19.00 1.62
N LEU A 252 -6.12 19.73 0.82
CA LEU A 252 -5.89 19.97 -0.59
C LEU A 252 -5.94 21.47 -0.86
N PRO A 253 -4.84 22.22 -0.64
CA PRO A 253 -4.78 23.67 -0.85
C PRO A 253 -4.65 24.01 -2.34
N SER A 254 -5.67 23.72 -3.12
CA SER A 254 -5.71 23.88 -4.57
C SER A 254 -6.85 24.82 -5.00
N SER A 255 -6.92 25.11 -6.29
CA SER A 255 -8.05 25.81 -6.92
C SER A 255 -8.69 24.92 -7.96
N VAL A 256 -9.86 25.31 -8.48
CA VAL A 256 -10.54 24.60 -9.58
C VAL A 256 -9.86 24.80 -10.95
N ALA A 257 -8.85 25.70 -11.04
CA ALA A 257 -8.24 26.10 -12.32
C ALA A 257 -7.65 24.93 -13.13
N PRO A 258 -6.88 23.98 -12.56
CA PRO A 258 -6.39 22.82 -13.34
C PRO A 258 -7.53 21.97 -13.91
N PHE A 259 -8.62 21.80 -13.17
CA PHE A 259 -9.74 20.97 -13.54
C PHE A 259 -10.59 21.62 -14.63
N ILE A 260 -10.91 22.91 -14.50
CA ILE A 260 -11.76 23.63 -15.48
C ILE A 260 -10.97 24.01 -16.74
N LEU A 261 -9.73 24.51 -16.59
CA LEU A 261 -9.01 25.11 -17.73
C LEU A 261 -8.15 24.10 -18.49
N ARG A 262 -7.82 22.96 -17.88
CA ARG A 262 -7.03 21.91 -18.52
C ARG A 262 -7.71 20.53 -18.52
N GLY A 263 -8.95 20.43 -17.99
CA GLY A 263 -9.63 19.14 -17.93
C GLY A 263 -8.86 18.07 -17.13
N VAL A 264 -8.04 18.48 -16.16
CA VAL A 264 -7.29 17.53 -15.31
C VAL A 264 -8.26 16.70 -14.48
N THR A 265 -8.05 15.40 -14.47
CA THR A 265 -8.77 14.49 -13.56
C THR A 265 -7.98 14.29 -12.28
N LEU A 266 -8.60 14.49 -11.11
CA LEU A 266 -8.09 14.04 -9.82
C LEU A 266 -8.92 12.86 -9.34
N LYS A 267 -8.30 11.67 -9.31
CA LYS A 267 -8.94 10.41 -8.92
C LYS A 267 -8.41 9.93 -7.58
N GLY A 268 -9.30 9.82 -6.57
CA GLY A 268 -8.98 9.14 -5.31
C GLY A 268 -8.85 7.63 -5.53
N ILE A 269 -7.88 7.03 -4.88
CA ILE A 269 -7.61 5.59 -4.93
C ILE A 269 -7.84 4.99 -3.54
N ASP A 270 -8.94 4.26 -3.39
CA ASP A 270 -9.24 3.49 -2.19
C ASP A 270 -8.81 2.02 -2.36
N SER A 271 -7.79 1.60 -1.62
CA SER A 271 -7.33 0.22 -1.56
C SER A 271 -7.96 -0.58 -0.41
N VAL A 272 -8.72 0.08 0.48
CA VAL A 272 -9.33 -0.58 1.66
C VAL A 272 -10.64 -1.26 1.30
N MET A 273 -11.56 -0.55 0.66
CA MET A 273 -12.91 -1.03 0.35
C MET A 273 -13.14 -1.23 -1.16
N ALA A 274 -12.09 -1.21 -1.97
CA ALA A 274 -12.22 -1.45 -3.41
C ALA A 274 -12.96 -2.77 -3.70
N PRO A 275 -13.87 -2.80 -4.69
CA PRO A 275 -14.63 -4.00 -5.05
C PRO A 275 -13.74 -5.20 -5.40
N LEU A 276 -14.22 -6.42 -5.14
CA LEU A 276 -13.46 -7.65 -5.37
C LEU A 276 -12.96 -7.76 -6.82
N ALA A 277 -13.80 -7.46 -7.82
CA ALA A 277 -13.42 -7.52 -9.23
C ALA A 277 -12.23 -6.56 -9.56
N THR A 278 -12.21 -5.37 -8.96
CA THR A 278 -11.09 -4.43 -9.11
C THR A 278 -9.82 -4.97 -8.47
N ARG A 279 -9.94 -5.66 -7.33
CA ARG A 279 -8.81 -6.32 -6.65
C ARG A 279 -8.26 -7.47 -7.50
N GLU A 280 -9.11 -8.33 -7.99
CA GLU A 280 -8.73 -9.45 -8.84
C GLU A 280 -8.00 -8.98 -10.10
N GLU A 281 -8.49 -7.92 -10.75
CA GLU A 281 -7.82 -7.31 -11.90
C GLU A 281 -6.45 -6.74 -11.51
N ALA A 282 -6.36 -5.99 -10.41
CA ALA A 282 -5.10 -5.43 -9.94
C ALA A 282 -4.08 -6.54 -9.62
N TRP A 283 -4.47 -7.60 -8.93
CA TRP A 283 -3.58 -8.72 -8.62
C TRP A 283 -3.18 -9.54 -9.86
N ARG A 284 -4.09 -9.70 -10.81
CA ARG A 284 -3.79 -10.31 -12.12
C ARG A 284 -2.73 -9.50 -12.87
N ARG A 285 -2.89 -8.17 -12.90
CA ARG A 285 -1.94 -7.25 -13.53
C ARG A 285 -0.59 -7.25 -12.80
N LEU A 286 -0.57 -7.21 -11.48
CA LEU A 286 0.66 -7.31 -10.68
C LEU A 286 1.45 -8.58 -10.98
N ALA A 287 0.77 -9.71 -11.07
CA ALA A 287 1.38 -11.00 -11.38
C ALA A 287 2.03 -11.07 -12.78
N ASN A 288 1.56 -10.25 -13.73
CA ASN A 288 2.06 -10.22 -15.11
C ASN A 288 3.01 -9.06 -15.39
N ASP A 289 2.71 -7.89 -14.82
CA ASP A 289 3.32 -6.62 -15.23
C ASP A 289 4.45 -6.16 -14.28
N LEU A 290 4.54 -6.72 -13.06
CA LEU A 290 5.60 -6.37 -12.13
C LEU A 290 6.87 -7.18 -12.40
N ASP A 291 8.01 -6.50 -12.37
CA ASP A 291 9.32 -7.14 -12.41
C ASP A 291 9.65 -7.73 -11.03
N LEU A 292 9.62 -9.07 -10.91
CA LEU A 292 9.82 -9.76 -9.65
C LEU A 292 11.27 -9.69 -9.13
N ASP A 293 12.26 -9.49 -10.01
CA ASP A 293 13.64 -9.27 -9.59
C ASP A 293 13.81 -7.89 -8.95
N LYS A 294 13.17 -6.86 -9.51
CA LYS A 294 13.09 -5.55 -8.88
C LYS A 294 12.35 -5.61 -7.55
N LEU A 295 11.23 -6.35 -7.47
CA LEU A 295 10.47 -6.56 -6.24
C LEU A 295 11.34 -7.19 -5.15
N LYS A 296 12.12 -8.21 -5.46
CA LYS A 296 13.05 -8.86 -4.55
C LYS A 296 14.09 -7.87 -4.00
N ASN A 297 14.66 -7.03 -4.86
CA ASN A 297 15.69 -6.07 -4.47
C ASN A 297 15.16 -4.92 -3.60
N LEU A 298 13.85 -4.63 -3.65
CA LEU A 298 13.24 -3.57 -2.85
C LEU A 298 12.61 -4.09 -1.54
N SER A 299 12.61 -5.40 -1.31
CA SER A 299 11.99 -6.01 -0.14
C SER A 299 13.01 -6.71 0.77
N ARG A 300 12.72 -6.73 2.05
CA ARG A 300 13.43 -7.53 3.05
C ARG A 300 12.45 -8.39 3.83
N VAL A 301 12.87 -9.61 4.19
CA VAL A 301 12.07 -10.57 4.97
C VAL A 301 12.58 -10.62 6.39
N LEU A 302 11.71 -10.47 7.36
CA LEU A 302 12.00 -10.49 8.79
C LEU A 302 11.04 -11.46 9.50
N PRO A 303 11.43 -12.05 10.65
CA PRO A 303 10.55 -12.89 11.44
C PRO A 303 9.49 -12.05 12.18
N LEU A 304 8.40 -12.71 12.63
CA LEU A 304 7.32 -12.07 13.37
C LEU A 304 7.80 -11.28 14.58
N GLU A 305 8.81 -11.77 15.26
CA GLU A 305 9.42 -11.16 16.45
C GLU A 305 9.99 -9.76 16.19
N SER A 306 10.34 -9.46 14.95
CA SER A 306 10.87 -8.14 14.55
C SER A 306 9.77 -7.12 14.21
N ALA A 307 8.49 -7.52 14.17
CA ALA A 307 7.42 -6.67 13.64
C ALA A 307 7.23 -5.37 14.42
N ILE A 308 7.26 -5.44 15.76
CA ILE A 308 7.02 -4.26 16.62
C ILE A 308 8.15 -3.25 16.52
N GLU A 309 9.41 -3.70 16.58
CA GLU A 309 10.57 -2.82 16.42
C GLU A 309 10.58 -2.17 15.02
N THR A 310 10.34 -2.98 13.98
CA THR A 310 10.35 -2.51 12.59
C THR A 310 9.21 -1.52 12.32
N ALA A 311 8.05 -1.69 12.94
CA ALA A 311 6.97 -0.70 12.91
C ALA A 311 7.45 0.67 13.43
N GLY A 312 8.24 0.70 14.51
CA GLY A 312 8.89 1.91 15.03
C GLY A 312 9.84 2.55 14.01
N GLN A 313 10.65 1.75 13.31
CA GLN A 313 11.56 2.22 12.26
C GLN A 313 10.79 2.84 11.06
N ILE A 314 9.68 2.23 10.66
CA ILE A 314 8.79 2.77 9.60
C ILE A 314 8.25 4.15 10.03
N MET A 315 7.80 4.27 11.29
CA MET A 315 7.29 5.53 11.84
C MET A 315 8.36 6.62 11.99
N ALA A 316 9.62 6.23 12.13
CA ALA A 316 10.77 7.15 12.11
C ALA A 316 11.21 7.55 10.69
N GLY A 317 10.61 6.96 9.64
CA GLY A 317 10.94 7.25 8.24
C GLY A 317 12.29 6.72 7.77
N VAL A 318 12.95 5.85 8.56
CA VAL A 318 14.26 5.28 8.19
C VAL A 318 14.14 4.10 7.23
N ASN A 319 12.95 3.52 7.09
CA ASN A 319 12.71 2.41 6.19
C ASN A 319 12.64 2.88 4.72
N THR A 320 13.14 2.05 3.80
CA THR A 320 13.02 2.20 2.35
C THR A 320 12.49 0.90 1.76
N GLY A 321 11.61 0.99 0.75
CA GLY A 321 11.03 -0.20 0.10
C GLY A 321 10.02 -0.93 0.97
N ARG A 322 10.04 -2.27 0.92
CA ARG A 322 9.04 -3.15 1.50
C ARG A 322 9.62 -4.02 2.64
N VAL A 323 8.80 -4.29 3.62
CA VAL A 323 9.12 -5.22 4.71
C VAL A 323 8.10 -6.35 4.74
N VAL A 324 8.54 -7.56 4.45
CA VAL A 324 7.76 -8.78 4.58
C VAL A 324 8.00 -9.38 5.96
N ILE A 325 6.96 -9.84 6.61
CA ILE A 325 7.03 -10.57 7.87
C ILE A 325 6.70 -12.03 7.59
N LYS A 326 7.70 -12.88 7.81
CA LYS A 326 7.51 -14.33 7.80
C LYS A 326 6.94 -14.76 9.15
N ILE A 327 5.85 -15.47 9.10
CA ILE A 327 5.11 -15.95 10.27
C ILE A 327 5.58 -17.35 10.66
#